data_abf798ad73077b47eb439b10bd9e9a6a
#
_entry.id   abf798ad73077b47eb439b10bd9e9a6a
#
_cell.length_a   1.000
_cell.length_b   1.000
_cell.length_c   1.000
_cell.angle_alpha   90.00
_cell.angle_beta   90.00
_cell.angle_gamma   90.00
#
_symmetry.space_group_name_H-M   'P 1'
#
loop_
_entity.id
_entity.type
_entity.pdbx_description
1 polymer ?
#
loop_
_entity_poly.entity_id
_entity_poly.type
_entity_poly.pdbx_seq_one_letter_code
_entity_poly.pdbx_strand_id
1 'polypeptide(L)'
;MHNGFMSLSEIFNTDPALARVRKIVKESDVTIEFTKIFPELEKVAEAVKVEKTVLILRVENPAWRNELKFKENLIVNKINSYFNEQRIARVKFVF
;
A
#
# COMPACT_ATOMS: atom_id res chain seq x y z
N MET A 1 -2.72 -27.66 -20.10
CA MET A 1 -1.65 -27.30 -20.97
C MET A 1 -1.71 -25.83 -21.36
N HIS A 2 -0.60 -25.22 -21.40
CA HIS A 2 -0.49 -23.84 -21.83
C HIS A 2 -0.56 -23.78 -23.36
N ASN A 3 -1.45 -23.01 -23.89
CA ASN A 3 -1.70 -22.96 -25.33
C ASN A 3 -1.05 -21.76 -26.02
N GLY A 4 -0.09 -21.14 -25.37
CA GLY A 4 0.58 -19.96 -25.91
C GLY A 4 -0.07 -18.64 -25.59
N PHE A 5 -1.25 -18.66 -24.97
CA PHE A 5 -1.88 -17.43 -24.52
C PHE A 5 -1.46 -17.11 -23.09
N MET A 6 -1.26 -15.84 -22.82
CA MET A 6 -1.01 -15.35 -21.48
C MET A 6 -2.25 -14.61 -20.98
N SER A 7 -2.55 -14.74 -19.70
CA SER A 7 -3.60 -13.95 -19.09
C SER A 7 -3.18 -12.48 -19.08
N LEU A 8 -4.14 -11.57 -18.92
CA LEU A 8 -3.81 -10.16 -18.77
C LEU A 8 -2.88 -9.93 -17.58
N SER A 9 -3.09 -10.71 -16.52
CA SER A 9 -2.23 -10.62 -15.33
C SER A 9 -0.79 -11.03 -15.65
N GLU A 10 -0.60 -12.10 -16.40
CA GLU A 10 0.74 -12.57 -16.80
C GLU A 10 1.45 -11.55 -17.68
N ILE A 11 0.74 -11.01 -18.68
CA ILE A 11 1.29 -9.99 -19.57
C ILE A 11 1.67 -8.77 -18.77
N PHE A 12 0.79 -8.32 -17.87
CA PHE A 12 1.02 -7.15 -17.04
C PHE A 12 2.26 -7.32 -16.17
N ASN A 13 2.49 -8.52 -15.64
CA ASN A 13 3.60 -8.78 -14.72
C ASN A 13 4.92 -9.10 -15.39
N THR A 14 4.92 -9.50 -16.67
CA THR A 14 6.15 -9.94 -17.35
C THR A 14 6.66 -8.98 -18.40
N ASP A 15 5.81 -8.11 -18.94
CA ASP A 15 6.23 -7.17 -19.98
C ASP A 15 7.03 -6.02 -19.37
N PRO A 16 8.32 -5.85 -19.73
CA PRO A 16 9.13 -4.77 -19.20
C PRO A 16 8.58 -3.39 -19.50
N ALA A 17 7.86 -3.23 -20.60
CA ALA A 17 7.27 -1.95 -20.98
C ALA A 17 6.18 -1.50 -20.00
N LEU A 18 5.60 -2.44 -19.23
CA LEU A 18 4.55 -2.16 -18.26
C LEU A 18 5.06 -2.03 -16.84
N ALA A 19 6.39 -2.05 -16.63
CA ALA A 19 6.96 -2.01 -15.28
C ALA A 19 6.53 -0.76 -14.50
N ARG A 20 6.51 0.39 -15.16
CA ARG A 20 6.08 1.64 -14.53
C ARG A 20 4.60 1.60 -14.16
N VAL A 21 3.77 1.05 -15.02
CA VAL A 21 2.34 0.93 -14.78
C VAL A 21 2.08 0.00 -13.59
N ARG A 22 2.80 -1.13 -13.53
CA ARG A 22 2.69 -2.07 -12.39
C ARG A 22 3.01 -1.36 -11.07
N LYS A 23 4.07 -0.57 -11.05
CA LYS A 23 4.47 0.15 -9.86
C LYS A 23 3.38 1.12 -9.40
N ILE A 24 2.81 1.89 -10.33
CA ILE A 24 1.75 2.85 -10.02
C ILE A 24 0.52 2.14 -9.48
N VAL A 25 0.12 1.04 -10.10
CA VAL A 25 -1.05 0.26 -9.67
C VAL A 25 -0.83 -0.29 -8.26
N LYS A 26 0.33 -0.86 -7.98
CA LYS A 26 0.64 -1.41 -6.66
C LYS A 26 0.64 -0.34 -5.58
N GLU A 27 1.15 0.84 -5.88
CA GLU A 27 1.14 1.95 -4.94
C GLU A 27 -0.27 2.46 -4.68
N SER A 28 -1.07 2.57 -5.75
CA SER A 28 -2.46 3.03 -5.65
C SER A 28 -3.32 2.05 -4.89
N ASP A 29 -3.09 0.75 -5.05
CA ASP A 29 -3.85 -0.28 -4.34
C ASP A 29 -3.76 -0.12 -2.84
N VAL A 30 -2.58 0.22 -2.32
CA VAL A 30 -2.39 0.42 -0.88
C VAL A 30 -3.29 1.55 -0.37
N THR A 31 -3.33 2.67 -1.08
CA THR A 31 -4.15 3.80 -0.64
C THR A 31 -5.65 3.51 -0.75
N ILE A 32 -6.05 2.85 -1.83
CA ILE A 32 -7.48 2.52 -2.05
C ILE A 32 -7.96 1.51 -1.01
N GLU A 33 -7.15 0.52 -0.70
CA GLU A 33 -7.54 -0.56 0.22
C GLU A 33 -7.29 -0.25 1.68
N PHE A 34 -6.65 0.89 1.99
CA PHE A 34 -6.26 1.22 3.35
C PHE A 34 -7.42 1.16 4.33
N THR A 35 -8.57 1.70 3.98
CA THR A 35 -9.74 1.71 4.87
C THR A 35 -10.35 0.31 5.04
N LYS A 36 -10.14 -0.58 4.09
CA LYS A 36 -10.55 -1.97 4.22
C LYS A 36 -9.62 -2.74 5.14
N ILE A 37 -8.33 -2.41 5.10
CA ILE A 37 -7.33 -3.06 5.94
C ILE A 37 -7.45 -2.55 7.38
N PHE A 38 -7.69 -1.26 7.55
CA PHE A 38 -7.81 -0.61 8.86
C PHE A 38 -9.11 0.19 8.95
N PRO A 39 -10.26 -0.49 9.03
CA PRO A 39 -11.54 0.23 9.12
C PRO A 39 -11.64 1.11 10.36
N GLU A 40 -10.94 0.75 11.43
CA GLU A 40 -10.92 1.53 12.67
C GLU A 40 -10.19 2.87 12.53
N LEU A 41 -9.36 3.02 11.51
CA LEU A 41 -8.61 4.25 11.28
C LEU A 41 -9.25 5.17 10.24
N GLU A 42 -10.40 4.81 9.72
CA GLU A 42 -11.05 5.56 8.63
C GLU A 42 -11.19 7.04 8.93
N LYS A 43 -11.54 7.38 10.18
CA LYS A 43 -11.78 8.77 10.57
C LYS A 43 -10.56 9.48 11.16
N VAL A 44 -9.49 8.76 11.43
CA VAL A 44 -8.31 9.33 12.10
C VAL A 44 -7.08 9.40 11.21
N ALA A 45 -7.03 8.62 10.15
CA ALA A 45 -5.88 8.58 9.24
C ALA A 45 -6.35 8.49 7.80
N GLU A 46 -5.64 9.19 6.93
CA GLU A 46 -5.90 9.16 5.50
C GLU A 46 -4.64 8.72 4.77
N ALA A 47 -4.75 7.67 3.97
CA ALA A 47 -3.64 7.22 3.13
C ALA A 47 -3.57 8.15 1.92
N VAL A 48 -2.53 8.97 1.89
CA VAL A 48 -2.36 9.98 0.84
C VAL A 48 -1.78 9.36 -0.42
N LYS A 49 -0.65 8.69 -0.27
CA LYS A 49 0.03 8.03 -1.40
C LYS A 49 1.12 7.10 -0.88
N VAL A 50 1.63 6.27 -1.77
CA VAL A 50 2.83 5.48 -1.53
C VAL A 50 3.90 5.98 -2.49
N GLU A 51 5.08 6.27 -1.95
CA GLU A 51 6.19 6.75 -2.75
C GLU A 51 7.46 6.00 -2.31
N LYS A 52 8.06 5.28 -3.25
CA LYS A 52 9.28 4.49 -2.99
C LYS A 52 9.15 3.60 -1.77
N THR A 53 8.08 2.83 -1.69
CA THR A 53 7.75 1.93 -0.59
C THR A 53 7.49 2.62 0.75
N VAL A 54 7.29 3.92 0.75
CA VAL A 54 6.90 4.67 1.95
C VAL A 54 5.42 5.05 1.82
N LEU A 55 4.61 4.59 2.75
CA LEU A 55 3.21 4.99 2.83
C LEU A 55 3.12 6.32 3.56
N ILE A 56 2.50 7.30 2.93
CA ILE A 56 2.29 8.61 3.53
C ILE A 56 0.88 8.66 4.08
N LEU A 57 0.78 8.78 5.41
CA LEU A 57 -0.49 8.90 6.12
C LEU A 57 -0.66 10.31 6.65
N ARG A 58 -1.83 10.89 6.41
CA ARG A 58 -2.19 12.15 7.03
C ARG A 58 -2.93 11.85 8.33
N VAL A 59 -2.38 12.30 9.44
CA VAL A 59 -2.99 12.14 10.76
C VAL A 59 -2.92 13.49 11.46
N GLU A 60 -4.06 14.16 11.56
CA GLU A 60 -4.10 15.51 12.13
C GLU A 60 -3.96 15.50 13.64
N ASN A 61 -4.53 14.52 14.31
CA ASN A 61 -4.49 14.44 15.77
C ASN A 61 -3.11 13.97 16.24
N PRO A 62 -2.39 14.78 17.04
CA PRO A 62 -1.04 14.40 17.50
C PRO A 62 -1.02 13.14 18.36
N ALA A 63 -2.05 12.91 19.17
CA ALA A 63 -2.11 11.71 20.01
C ALA A 63 -2.21 10.46 19.14
N TRP A 64 -3.06 10.47 18.12
CA TRP A 64 -3.17 9.36 17.18
C TRP A 64 -1.88 9.18 16.39
N ARG A 65 -1.25 10.28 15.98
CA ARG A 65 0.01 10.21 15.24
C ARG A 65 1.09 9.51 16.04
N ASN A 66 1.23 9.84 17.33
CA ASN A 66 2.18 9.18 18.20
C ASN A 66 1.85 7.69 18.36
N GLU A 67 0.59 7.38 18.59
CA GLU A 67 0.14 5.99 18.72
C GLU A 67 0.47 5.18 17.49
N LEU A 68 0.18 5.71 16.31
CA LEU A 68 0.43 5.01 15.05
C LEU A 68 1.92 4.89 14.74
N LYS A 69 2.74 5.85 15.18
CA LYS A 69 4.19 5.73 15.03
C LYS A 69 4.73 4.54 15.80
N PHE A 70 4.25 4.32 17.01
CA PHE A 70 4.65 3.15 17.79
C PHE A 70 4.23 1.85 17.12
N LYS A 71 3.17 1.90 16.33
CA LYS A 71 2.62 0.72 15.65
C LYS A 71 3.04 0.63 14.20
N GLU A 72 4.04 1.37 13.78
CA GLU A 72 4.49 1.39 12.39
C GLU A 72 4.76 0.00 11.85
N ASN A 73 5.48 -0.83 12.60
CA ASN A 73 5.79 -2.19 12.14
C ASN A 73 4.54 -3.04 11.96
N LEU A 74 3.57 -2.88 12.87
CA LEU A 74 2.31 -3.60 12.75
C LEU A 74 1.53 -3.15 11.52
N ILE A 75 1.53 -1.86 11.24
CA ILE A 75 0.86 -1.31 10.06
C ILE A 75 1.50 -1.86 8.79
N VAL A 76 2.83 -1.80 8.71
CA VAL A 76 3.57 -2.32 7.56
C VAL A 76 3.28 -3.79 7.34
N ASN A 77 3.38 -4.58 8.41
CA ASN A 77 3.17 -6.02 8.31
C ASN A 77 1.74 -6.37 7.90
N LYS A 78 0.77 -5.67 8.44
CA LYS A 78 -0.63 -5.95 8.12
C LYS A 78 -0.95 -5.62 6.66
N ILE A 79 -0.43 -4.51 6.15
CA ILE A 79 -0.63 -4.12 4.75
C ILE A 79 0.03 -5.14 3.83
N ASN A 80 1.29 -5.48 4.09
CA ASN A 80 2.02 -6.43 3.26
C ASN A 80 1.36 -7.82 3.29
N SER A 81 0.86 -8.23 4.45
CA SER A 81 0.14 -9.50 4.55
C SER A 81 -1.18 -9.49 3.79
N TYR A 82 -1.88 -8.38 3.81
CA TYR A 82 -3.14 -8.23 3.07
C TYR A 82 -2.93 -8.47 1.57
N PHE A 83 -1.84 -7.94 1.02
CA PHE A 83 -1.51 -8.08 -0.39
C PHE A 83 -0.68 -9.33 -0.69
N ASN A 84 -0.26 -10.04 0.35
CA ASN A 84 0.60 -11.21 0.23
C ASN A 84 1.91 -10.92 -0.53
N GLU A 85 2.41 -9.70 -0.40
CA GLU A 85 3.71 -9.30 -0.92
C GLU A 85 4.13 -8.00 -0.26
N GLN A 86 5.41 -7.68 -0.35
CA GLN A 86 5.91 -6.43 0.23
C GLN A 86 5.48 -5.25 -0.65
N ARG A 87 4.55 -4.44 -0.15
CA ARG A 87 4.08 -3.23 -0.82
C ARG A 87 4.70 -1.98 -0.23
N ILE A 88 4.94 -1.98 1.08
CA ILE A 88 5.57 -0.86 1.76
C ILE A 88 6.61 -1.36 2.74
N ALA A 89 7.58 -0.50 3.05
CA ALA A 89 8.61 -0.78 4.03
C ALA A 89 8.51 0.15 5.24
N ARG A 90 7.96 1.35 5.05
CA ARG A 90 7.90 2.37 6.09
C ARG A 90 6.62 3.19 5.97
N VAL A 91 6.31 3.91 7.04
CA VAL A 91 5.18 4.84 7.07
C VAL A 91 5.70 6.22 7.47
N LYS A 92 5.30 7.23 6.72
CA LYS A 92 5.59 8.63 7.01
C LYS A 92 4.30 9.33 7.40
N PHE A 93 4.32 10.06 8.51
CA PHE A 93 3.14 10.74 9.00
C PHE A 93 3.22 12.23 8.67
N VAL A 94 2.13 12.76 8.14
CA VAL A 94 2.02 14.19 7.80
C VAL A 94 0.74 14.76 8.41
N PHE A 95 0.64 16.08 8.41
CA PHE A 95 -0.52 16.77 8.95
C PHE A 95 -1.60 16.99 7.91
#